data_17fe18d4eeb8cd7e74bdd249a93359a8
#
_entry.id   17fe18d4eeb8cd7e74bdd249a93359a8
#
_cell.length_a   1.000
_cell.length_b   1.000
_cell.length_c   1.000
_cell.angle_alpha   90.00
_cell.angle_beta   90.00
_cell.angle_gamma   90.00
#
_symmetry.space_group_name_H-M   'P 1'
#
loop_
_entity.id
_entity.type
_entity.pdbx_description
1 polymer ?
#
loop_
_entity_poly.entity_id
_entity_poly.type
_entity_poly.pdbx_seq_one_letter_code
_entity_poly.pdbx_strand_id
1 'polypeptide(L)'
;MCGSKTLSKHCHSNENPTMRKKPRILTILAALVGLGTTFAAKPTNIVFFIADDVSQEDFGCYGHTTIKTPHTDALAASGMRFDNAYLTTSSCSPSRCSIITGRYPHNTGAPELHVKLPDTQVRFPELLRKAGYYTVLSGKNHMFGKQDRAFDKITGGGGPGGEKNWVEHVRNRPKDKPFFFWFASNDAHRGWKLSEDAPAYRNDEVVIPPYLVDTETTREDLASYYHEVSRFDHFIGQVTAELKSQGVLDNTMIVIAADNGRPFPRCKSRLYDSGIKTPWVVHYPAMIKTPSITRSLVSVIDLSATCLELAGADRPECIQGQSFVPILKDPKARVRDLVFSEHNWHVYKNHERMVRFGDFLYIRNNFPDQANLCYESDNHYPAGAELWKAHAAGETTPEQQQVFANPCPGEELYRVSKDPHQLTNLADDTEYAQTLEKARQMIKNWTVQTGDTIPKNPTPHRHTPPKIEDGKITPKGSTKARNPHAEMPGAASKATKINHPGPVRFKK
;
A
#
# COMPACT_ATOMS: atom_id res chain seq x y z
N MET A 1 -59.18 -56.75 14.33
CA MET A 1 -60.29 -57.22 13.48
C MET A 1 -59.74 -57.35 12.08
N CYS A 2 -59.46 -58.54 11.69
CA CYS A 2 -60.21 -59.37 10.67
C CYS A 2 -60.16 -58.70 9.31
N GLY A 3 -59.82 -59.31 8.27
CA GLY A 3 -59.55 -60.70 7.82
C GLY A 3 -59.22 -60.62 6.34
N SER A 4 -58.33 -61.30 5.84
CA SER A 4 -58.29 -62.67 5.33
C SER A 4 -59.05 -62.95 3.99
N LYS A 5 -58.28 -63.68 3.16
CA LYS A 5 -58.67 -64.75 2.21
C LYS A 5 -58.89 -64.33 0.75
N THR A 6 -58.56 -65.06 -0.23
CA THR A 6 -57.90 -66.36 -0.50
C THR A 6 -57.97 -66.61 -2.01
N LEU A 7 -56.94 -67.24 -2.57
CA LEU A 7 -56.93 -68.42 -3.49
C LEU A 7 -57.81 -68.49 -4.75
N SER A 8 -57.22 -68.76 -5.91
CA SER A 8 -57.15 -70.09 -6.56
C SER A 8 -56.61 -70.00 -8.00
N LYS A 9 -55.59 -70.69 -8.36
CA LYS A 9 -55.40 -71.97 -9.08
C LYS A 9 -56.24 -72.16 -10.39
N HIS A 10 -55.49 -72.35 -11.47
CA HIS A 10 -55.48 -73.53 -12.38
C HIS A 10 -54.72 -73.15 -13.66
N CYS A 11 -53.67 -73.76 -14.07
CA CYS A 11 -53.33 -75.07 -14.63
C CYS A 11 -53.55 -75.23 -16.16
N HIS A 12 -52.40 -75.66 -16.78
CA HIS A 12 -52.27 -76.32 -18.12
C HIS A 12 -52.16 -75.40 -19.33
N SER A 13 -51.35 -75.69 -20.33
CA SER A 13 -50.52 -76.83 -20.76
C SER A 13 -49.51 -76.44 -21.80
N ASN A 14 -48.43 -77.20 -21.89
CA ASN A 14 -47.41 -77.35 -22.90
C ASN A 14 -47.69 -76.85 -24.33
N GLU A 15 -46.69 -76.23 -24.93
CA GLU A 15 -46.05 -76.72 -26.18
C GLU A 15 -44.78 -75.93 -26.50
N ASN A 16 -43.66 -76.61 -26.66
CA ASN A 16 -42.44 -76.13 -27.30
C ASN A 16 -42.59 -76.17 -28.82
N PRO A 17 -42.04 -75.22 -29.56
CA PRO A 17 -41.00 -75.63 -30.48
C PRO A 17 -39.86 -74.60 -30.75
N THR A 18 -38.69 -75.15 -30.89
CA THR A 18 -37.60 -74.79 -31.82
C THR A 18 -36.83 -73.46 -31.63
N MET A 19 -35.61 -73.63 -31.15
CA MET A 19 -34.53 -72.68 -31.21
C MET A 19 -34.23 -72.19 -32.61
N ARG A 20 -34.26 -70.88 -32.82
CA ARG A 20 -33.42 -70.18 -33.85
C ARG A 20 -32.42 -69.32 -33.18
N LYS A 21 -31.12 -69.67 -33.26
CA LYS A 21 -29.96 -68.90 -32.84
C LYS A 21 -29.86 -67.66 -33.73
N LYS A 22 -29.98 -66.44 -33.13
CA LYS A 22 -29.59 -65.18 -33.70
C LYS A 22 -28.16 -64.86 -33.26
N PRO A 23 -27.27 -64.30 -34.13
CA PRO A 23 -25.90 -63.96 -33.76
C PRO A 23 -25.91 -62.80 -32.80
N ARG A 24 -25.19 -62.91 -31.68
CA ARG A 24 -24.86 -61.82 -30.78
C ARG A 24 -23.84 -60.93 -31.44
N ILE A 25 -24.25 -59.71 -31.87
CA ILE A 25 -23.35 -58.64 -32.25
C ILE A 25 -22.81 -58.09 -30.92
N LEU A 26 -21.50 -58.35 -30.68
CA LEU A 26 -20.77 -57.80 -29.55
C LEU A 26 -20.40 -56.34 -29.90
N THR A 27 -21.22 -55.37 -29.45
CA THR A 27 -20.89 -53.95 -29.58
C THR A 27 -19.82 -53.64 -28.53
N ILE A 28 -18.56 -53.57 -28.98
CA ILE A 28 -17.46 -53.05 -28.17
C ILE A 28 -17.64 -51.54 -28.08
N LEU A 29 -18.18 -51.08 -26.94
CA LEU A 29 -18.20 -49.66 -26.60
C LEU A 29 -16.78 -49.26 -26.18
N ALA A 30 -15.98 -48.72 -27.12
CA ALA A 30 -14.70 -48.12 -26.82
C ALA A 30 -14.96 -46.84 -26.02
N ALA A 31 -14.81 -46.92 -24.69
CA ALA A 31 -14.79 -45.76 -23.84
C ALA A 31 -13.49 -44.99 -24.14
N LEU A 32 -13.58 -43.97 -24.99
CA LEU A 32 -12.56 -42.93 -25.08
C LEU A 32 -12.52 -42.18 -23.75
N VAL A 33 -11.68 -42.63 -22.83
CA VAL A 33 -11.24 -41.83 -21.69
C VAL A 33 -10.36 -40.70 -22.28
N GLY A 34 -11.02 -39.59 -22.61
CA GLY A 34 -10.32 -38.36 -22.90
C GLY A 34 -9.51 -37.93 -21.65
N LEU A 35 -8.22 -38.25 -21.61
CA LEU A 35 -7.28 -37.58 -20.72
C LEU A 35 -7.28 -36.10 -21.11
N GLY A 36 -8.22 -35.35 -20.53
CA GLY A 36 -8.14 -33.91 -20.49
C GLY A 36 -6.90 -33.54 -19.69
N THR A 37 -5.79 -33.27 -20.39
CA THR A 37 -4.68 -32.59 -19.78
C THR A 37 -5.18 -31.21 -19.34
N THR A 38 -5.60 -31.13 -18.09
CA THR A 38 -5.75 -29.83 -17.45
C THR A 38 -4.38 -29.19 -17.43
N PHE A 39 -4.09 -28.34 -18.41
CA PHE A 39 -2.94 -27.45 -18.33
C PHE A 39 -3.13 -26.64 -17.04
N ALA A 40 -2.39 -26.98 -16.00
CA ALA A 40 -2.31 -26.15 -14.81
C ALA A 40 -1.97 -24.73 -15.29
N ALA A 41 -2.78 -23.75 -14.90
CA ALA A 41 -2.54 -22.36 -15.26
C ALA A 41 -1.10 -22.00 -14.87
N LYS A 42 -0.34 -21.37 -15.78
CA LYS A 42 1.00 -20.89 -15.46
C LYS A 42 0.97 -20.03 -14.21
N PRO A 43 1.86 -20.27 -13.22
CA PRO A 43 1.97 -19.41 -12.08
C PRO A 43 2.17 -17.93 -12.49
N THR A 44 1.48 -17.01 -11.82
CA THR A 44 1.54 -15.59 -12.11
C THR A 44 2.90 -15.01 -11.74
N ASN A 45 3.58 -14.35 -12.68
CA ASN A 45 4.73 -13.52 -12.33
C ASN A 45 4.27 -12.23 -11.67
N ILE A 46 5.09 -11.67 -10.78
CA ILE A 46 4.72 -10.48 -10.02
C ILE A 46 5.88 -9.49 -10.02
N VAL A 47 5.59 -8.23 -10.38
CA VAL A 47 6.52 -7.10 -10.22
C VAL A 47 5.83 -6.04 -9.38
N PHE A 48 6.44 -5.70 -8.27
CA PHE A 48 6.03 -4.62 -7.39
C PHE A 48 7.04 -3.48 -7.48
N PHE A 49 6.61 -2.36 -8.07
CA PHE A 49 7.35 -1.11 -8.10
C PHE A 49 6.92 -0.25 -6.92
N ILE A 50 7.87 0.21 -6.14
CA ILE A 50 7.60 1.08 -4.99
C ILE A 50 8.52 2.30 -5.04
N ALA A 51 7.91 3.47 -5.25
CA ALA A 51 8.58 4.76 -5.13
C ALA A 51 8.85 5.09 -3.66
N ASP A 52 9.75 6.03 -3.42
CA ASP A 52 10.05 6.60 -2.12
C ASP A 52 9.51 8.04 -2.09
N ASP A 53 8.70 8.37 -1.09
CA ASP A 53 8.21 9.74 -0.88
C ASP A 53 7.38 10.32 -2.05
N VAL A 54 6.40 9.57 -2.59
CA VAL A 54 5.54 10.04 -3.69
C VAL A 54 4.07 9.91 -3.34
N SER A 55 3.29 10.99 -3.53
CA SER A 55 1.84 10.98 -3.31
C SER A 55 1.10 10.45 -4.55
N GLN A 56 -0.15 9.99 -4.36
CA GLN A 56 -0.97 9.49 -5.47
C GLN A 56 -1.17 10.54 -6.57
N GLU A 57 -1.41 11.77 -6.19
CA GLU A 57 -1.70 12.90 -7.08
C GLU A 57 -0.51 13.35 -7.93
N ASP A 58 0.70 12.79 -7.73
CA ASP A 58 1.90 13.12 -8.48
C ASP A 58 2.02 12.35 -9.81
N PHE A 59 1.03 11.56 -10.18
CA PHE A 59 1.01 10.82 -11.45
C PHE A 59 -0.04 11.37 -12.42
N GLY A 60 0.28 11.36 -13.71
CA GLY A 60 -0.61 11.82 -14.77
C GLY A 60 -1.96 11.09 -14.78
N CYS A 61 -1.97 9.78 -14.58
CA CYS A 61 -3.20 8.99 -14.52
C CYS A 61 -4.12 9.35 -13.34
N TYR A 62 -3.61 10.06 -12.32
CA TYR A 62 -4.40 10.61 -11.21
C TYR A 62 -4.69 12.11 -11.37
N GLY A 63 -4.32 12.70 -12.51
CA GLY A 63 -4.69 14.07 -12.87
C GLY A 63 -3.57 15.11 -12.74
N HIS A 64 -2.32 14.74 -12.43
CA HIS A 64 -1.23 15.69 -12.43
C HIS A 64 -0.95 16.18 -13.86
N THR A 65 -0.93 17.50 -14.05
CA THR A 65 -0.84 18.10 -15.39
C THR A 65 0.60 18.29 -15.88
N THR A 66 1.54 18.43 -14.98
CA THR A 66 2.95 18.78 -15.27
C THR A 66 3.87 17.58 -15.23
N ILE A 67 3.87 16.79 -14.14
CA ILE A 67 4.74 15.62 -14.01
C ILE A 67 4.47 14.61 -15.12
N LYS A 68 5.53 14.15 -15.78
CA LYS A 68 5.43 13.21 -16.91
C LYS A 68 5.63 11.77 -16.40
N THR A 69 4.54 11.00 -16.42
CA THR A 69 4.53 9.58 -16.03
C THR A 69 3.90 8.70 -17.12
N PRO A 70 4.37 8.81 -18.40
CA PRO A 70 3.70 8.18 -19.52
C PRO A 70 3.63 6.66 -19.44
N HIS A 71 4.60 6.01 -18.78
CA HIS A 71 4.63 4.55 -18.67
C HIS A 71 3.63 4.03 -17.62
N THR A 72 3.55 4.68 -16.46
CA THR A 72 2.52 4.40 -15.44
C THR A 72 1.13 4.71 -15.98
N ASP A 73 0.98 5.83 -16.70
CA ASP A 73 -0.29 6.23 -17.32
C ASP A 73 -0.77 5.20 -18.36
N ALA A 74 0.15 4.67 -19.17
CA ALA A 74 -0.16 3.60 -20.15
C ALA A 74 -0.56 2.28 -19.45
N LEU A 75 0.11 1.92 -18.36
CA LEU A 75 -0.24 0.73 -17.56
C LEU A 75 -1.60 0.90 -16.88
N ALA A 76 -1.93 2.10 -16.40
CA ALA A 76 -3.24 2.44 -15.87
C ALA A 76 -4.33 2.38 -16.94
N ALA A 77 -4.06 2.93 -18.13
CA ALA A 77 -4.97 2.93 -19.27
C ALA A 77 -5.23 1.55 -19.86
N SER A 78 -4.34 0.58 -19.67
CA SER A 78 -4.47 -0.81 -20.12
C SER A 78 -4.75 -1.81 -19.00
N GLY A 79 -4.81 -1.34 -17.73
CA GLY A 79 -5.02 -2.15 -16.55
C GLY A 79 -6.15 -1.64 -15.67
N MET A 80 -5.88 -1.52 -14.37
CA MET A 80 -6.82 -1.00 -13.39
C MET A 80 -6.15 0.05 -12.50
N ARG A 81 -6.76 1.24 -12.41
CA ARG A 81 -6.40 2.30 -11.48
C ARG A 81 -7.29 2.22 -10.24
N PHE A 82 -6.68 2.27 -9.07
CA PHE A 82 -7.39 2.32 -7.80
C PHE A 82 -7.38 3.74 -7.26
N ASP A 83 -8.54 4.36 -7.12
CA ASP A 83 -8.67 5.72 -6.62
C ASP A 83 -8.53 5.81 -5.09
N ASN A 84 -8.70 4.70 -4.36
CA ASN A 84 -8.73 4.66 -2.89
C ASN A 84 -7.79 3.58 -2.33
N ALA A 85 -6.50 3.72 -2.60
CA ALA A 85 -5.46 2.89 -2.02
C ALA A 85 -4.72 3.65 -0.91
N TYR A 86 -4.56 3.03 0.26
CA TYR A 86 -4.03 3.67 1.45
C TYR A 86 -2.88 2.91 2.07
N LEU A 87 -1.87 3.66 2.49
CA LEU A 87 -0.77 3.19 3.32
C LEU A 87 -1.25 2.92 4.74
N THR A 88 -0.56 2.04 5.46
CA THR A 88 -0.80 1.82 6.88
C THR A 88 -0.07 2.84 7.76
N THR A 89 0.89 3.55 7.19
CA THR A 89 1.64 4.63 7.83
C THR A 89 2.36 5.49 6.79
N SER A 90 2.56 6.76 7.08
CA SER A 90 3.30 7.70 6.23
C SER A 90 4.77 7.82 6.71
N SER A 91 5.51 6.70 6.67
CA SER A 91 6.90 6.66 7.12
C SER A 91 7.63 5.48 6.47
N CYS A 92 8.78 5.72 5.83
CA CYS A 92 9.45 4.77 4.92
C CYS A 92 9.65 3.37 5.53
N SER A 93 10.47 3.23 6.59
CA SER A 93 10.80 1.89 7.11
C SER A 93 9.59 1.18 7.73
N PRO A 94 8.71 1.82 8.54
CA PRO A 94 7.50 1.17 9.04
C PRO A 94 6.53 0.74 7.94
N SER A 95 6.36 1.57 6.89
CA SER A 95 5.52 1.25 5.75
C SER A 95 6.04 0.02 5.01
N ARG A 96 7.34 -0.03 4.69
CA ARG A 96 7.97 -1.17 4.03
C ARG A 96 7.89 -2.44 4.89
N CYS A 97 8.10 -2.32 6.22
CA CYS A 97 7.90 -3.42 7.15
C CYS A 97 6.45 -3.92 7.17
N SER A 98 5.49 -3.00 7.12
CA SER A 98 4.06 -3.30 7.06
C SER A 98 3.68 -4.03 5.76
N ILE A 99 4.13 -3.54 4.61
CA ILE A 99 3.85 -4.16 3.31
C ILE A 99 4.42 -5.58 3.23
N ILE A 100 5.70 -5.77 3.58
CA ILE A 100 6.37 -7.07 3.43
C ILE A 100 5.81 -8.14 4.38
N THR A 101 5.28 -7.73 5.53
CA THR A 101 4.67 -8.64 6.51
C THR A 101 3.16 -8.80 6.33
N GLY A 102 2.52 -7.90 5.57
CA GLY A 102 1.06 -7.84 5.47
C GLY A 102 0.36 -7.48 6.78
N ARG A 103 1.03 -6.70 7.65
CA ARG A 103 0.56 -6.38 9.01
C ARG A 103 0.56 -4.88 9.27
N TYR A 104 -0.29 -4.42 10.18
CA TYR A 104 -0.21 -3.04 10.67
C TYR A 104 1.12 -2.77 11.37
N PRO A 105 1.69 -1.55 11.31
CA PRO A 105 3.02 -1.26 11.87
C PRO A 105 3.20 -1.68 13.33
N HIS A 106 2.23 -1.40 14.22
CA HIS A 106 2.31 -1.82 15.64
C HIS A 106 2.30 -3.36 15.82
N ASN A 107 1.81 -4.13 14.84
CA ASN A 107 1.87 -5.59 14.83
C ASN A 107 3.16 -6.16 14.23
N THR A 108 3.97 -5.34 13.54
CA THR A 108 5.25 -5.78 12.95
C THR A 108 6.38 -5.87 13.97
N GLY A 109 6.29 -5.09 15.07
CA GLY A 109 7.39 -4.88 16.01
C GLY A 109 8.40 -3.82 15.52
N ALA A 110 8.11 -3.14 14.40
CA ALA A 110 8.90 -2.03 13.84
C ALA A 110 8.00 -0.85 13.44
N PRO A 111 7.18 -0.30 14.37
CA PRO A 111 6.19 0.73 14.08
C PRO A 111 6.78 2.14 13.92
N GLU A 112 8.04 2.33 14.23
CA GLU A 112 8.72 3.62 14.21
C GLU A 112 9.89 3.63 13.24
N LEU A 113 10.27 4.82 12.77
CA LEU A 113 11.35 4.99 11.81
C LEU A 113 12.65 4.32 12.29
N HIS A 114 13.33 3.61 11.37
CA HIS A 114 14.62 2.95 11.59
C HIS A 114 14.62 1.83 12.66
N VAL A 115 13.45 1.34 13.05
CA VAL A 115 13.38 0.12 13.87
C VAL A 115 13.57 -1.10 12.96
N LYS A 116 14.45 -1.99 13.41
CA LYS A 116 14.70 -3.25 12.71
C LYS A 116 13.44 -4.13 12.73
N LEU A 117 13.02 -4.62 11.56
CA LEU A 117 11.97 -5.64 11.49
C LEU A 117 12.44 -6.93 12.18
N PRO A 118 11.74 -7.43 13.21
CA PRO A 118 12.14 -8.66 13.90
C PRO A 118 12.24 -9.86 12.95
N ASP A 119 13.27 -10.67 13.15
CA ASP A 119 13.51 -11.85 12.31
C ASP A 119 12.41 -12.93 12.49
N THR A 120 11.62 -12.85 13.57
CA THR A 120 10.47 -13.72 13.83
C THR A 120 9.23 -13.40 12.98
N GLN A 121 9.16 -12.21 12.37
CA GLN A 121 8.04 -11.85 11.52
C GLN A 121 8.08 -12.59 10.18
N VAL A 122 6.93 -13.08 9.75
CA VAL A 122 6.75 -13.68 8.43
C VAL A 122 6.85 -12.58 7.37
N ARG A 123 7.58 -12.85 6.30
CA ARG A 123 7.68 -12.00 5.11
C ARG A 123 7.01 -12.71 3.95
N PHE A 124 6.00 -12.14 3.31
CA PHE A 124 5.27 -12.85 2.26
C PHE A 124 6.16 -13.31 1.08
N PRO A 125 7.26 -12.62 0.67
CA PRO A 125 8.14 -13.15 -0.36
C PRO A 125 8.87 -14.45 0.04
N GLU A 126 9.08 -14.68 1.35
CA GLU A 126 9.60 -15.98 1.84
C GLU A 126 8.62 -17.12 1.51
N LEU A 127 7.31 -16.85 1.62
CA LEU A 127 6.27 -17.83 1.29
C LEU A 127 6.18 -18.06 -0.23
N LEU A 128 6.32 -17.01 -1.03
CA LEU A 128 6.43 -17.12 -2.48
C LEU A 128 7.65 -17.96 -2.89
N ARG A 129 8.79 -17.73 -2.25
CA ARG A 129 10.01 -18.51 -2.47
C ARG A 129 9.81 -20.00 -2.15
N LYS A 130 9.12 -20.31 -1.04
CA LYS A 130 8.73 -21.69 -0.70
C LYS A 130 7.77 -22.31 -1.71
N ALA A 131 6.95 -21.48 -2.38
CA ALA A 131 6.08 -21.88 -3.48
C ALA A 131 6.79 -21.96 -4.85
N GLY A 132 8.13 -21.87 -4.89
CA GLY A 132 8.94 -22.05 -6.09
C GLY A 132 9.25 -20.77 -6.87
N TYR A 133 8.90 -19.59 -6.37
CA TYR A 133 9.22 -18.33 -7.02
C TYR A 133 10.70 -17.98 -6.86
N TYR A 134 11.26 -17.39 -7.91
CA TYR A 134 12.52 -16.65 -7.82
C TYR A 134 12.24 -15.23 -7.36
N THR A 135 12.89 -14.79 -6.27
CA THR A 135 12.55 -13.54 -5.59
C THR A 135 13.73 -12.58 -5.55
N VAL A 136 13.50 -11.31 -5.91
CA VAL A 136 14.52 -10.26 -5.93
C VAL A 136 14.03 -9.00 -5.23
N LEU A 137 14.88 -8.40 -4.40
CA LEU A 137 14.76 -7.03 -3.95
C LEU A 137 15.89 -6.23 -4.59
N SER A 138 15.56 -5.17 -5.32
CA SER A 138 16.56 -4.29 -5.93
C SER A 138 16.22 -2.83 -5.64
N GLY A 139 17.18 -2.10 -5.08
CA GLY A 139 17.05 -0.72 -4.64
C GLY A 139 16.91 -0.57 -3.14
N LYS A 140 16.05 0.34 -2.69
CA LYS A 140 15.88 0.71 -1.28
C LYS A 140 15.24 -0.41 -0.44
N ASN A 141 16.02 -1.02 0.44
CA ASN A 141 15.53 -2.02 1.39
C ASN A 141 14.83 -1.35 2.59
N HIS A 142 15.53 -0.56 3.37
CA HIS A 142 15.08 0.24 4.53
C HIS A 142 14.26 -0.50 5.61
N MET A 143 14.23 -1.83 5.62
CA MET A 143 13.51 -2.63 6.63
C MET A 143 14.40 -3.06 7.80
N PHE A 144 15.68 -2.78 7.74
CA PHE A 144 16.70 -3.15 8.71
C PHE A 144 16.53 -4.59 9.23
N GLY A 145 17.46 -5.43 9.01
CA GLY A 145 17.39 -6.84 9.40
C GLY A 145 17.67 -7.77 8.23
N LYS A 146 17.68 -9.05 8.52
CA LYS A 146 17.99 -10.07 7.53
C LYS A 146 16.81 -10.30 6.60
N GLN A 147 16.95 -9.95 5.32
CA GLN A 147 15.95 -10.20 4.28
C GLN A 147 16.31 -11.41 3.40
N ASP A 148 17.42 -12.07 3.67
CA ASP A 148 17.96 -13.23 2.94
C ASP A 148 17.01 -14.45 2.91
N ARG A 149 16.10 -14.56 3.89
CA ARG A 149 15.04 -15.58 3.85
C ARG A 149 13.98 -15.28 2.80
N ALA A 150 13.70 -13.98 2.56
CA ALA A 150 12.62 -13.52 1.72
C ALA A 150 13.02 -13.40 0.25
N PHE A 151 14.30 -13.18 -0.03
CA PHE A 151 14.80 -12.91 -1.37
C PHE A 151 16.00 -13.80 -1.71
N ASP A 152 16.00 -14.33 -2.93
CA ASP A 152 17.15 -15.04 -3.51
C ASP A 152 18.30 -14.09 -3.87
N LYS A 153 17.95 -12.83 -4.22
CA LYS A 153 18.90 -11.78 -4.52
C LYS A 153 18.48 -10.44 -3.95
N ILE A 154 19.43 -9.73 -3.35
CA ILE A 154 19.24 -8.37 -2.81
C ILE A 154 20.36 -7.50 -3.36
N THR A 155 20.00 -6.37 -3.98
CA THR A 155 20.96 -5.40 -4.54
C THR A 155 20.54 -3.96 -4.25
N GLY A 156 21.49 -3.02 -4.31
CA GLY A 156 21.21 -1.59 -4.18
C GLY A 156 20.64 -0.95 -5.46
N GLY A 157 20.49 -1.71 -6.56
CA GLY A 157 19.83 -1.29 -7.79
C GLY A 157 20.69 -0.44 -8.75
N GLY A 158 21.60 0.39 -8.24
CA GLY A 158 22.47 1.27 -9.03
C GLY A 158 21.77 2.50 -9.63
N GLY A 159 22.56 3.47 -10.06
CA GLY A 159 22.05 4.77 -10.55
C GLY A 159 21.62 5.71 -9.41
N PRO A 160 21.11 6.93 -9.76
CA PRO A 160 20.73 7.94 -8.77
C PRO A 160 19.60 7.47 -7.84
N GLY A 161 18.56 6.85 -8.40
CA GLY A 161 17.38 6.38 -7.67
C GLY A 161 17.40 4.88 -7.31
N GLY A 162 18.41 4.12 -7.77
CA GLY A 162 18.49 2.69 -7.46
C GLY A 162 17.77 1.76 -8.47
N GLU A 163 17.41 2.26 -9.65
CA GLU A 163 16.61 1.54 -10.65
C GLU A 163 17.43 0.89 -11.77
N LYS A 164 18.66 1.35 -12.00
CA LYS A 164 19.44 1.06 -13.20
C LYS A 164 19.61 -0.44 -13.51
N ASN A 165 19.63 -1.26 -12.47
CA ASN A 165 19.83 -2.71 -12.61
C ASN A 165 18.51 -3.51 -12.72
N TRP A 166 17.35 -2.89 -12.70
CA TRP A 166 16.06 -3.60 -12.73
C TRP A 166 15.87 -4.45 -13.99
N VAL A 167 16.18 -3.88 -15.15
CA VAL A 167 16.09 -4.60 -16.43
C VAL A 167 17.01 -5.81 -16.45
N GLU A 168 18.22 -5.70 -15.88
CA GLU A 168 19.19 -6.81 -15.80
C GLU A 168 18.63 -7.97 -14.97
N HIS A 169 17.92 -7.68 -13.86
CA HIS A 169 17.27 -8.72 -13.06
C HIS A 169 16.19 -9.47 -13.85
N VAL A 170 15.43 -8.77 -14.71
CA VAL A 170 14.44 -9.39 -15.59
C VAL A 170 15.13 -10.27 -16.63
N ARG A 171 16.25 -9.82 -17.23
CA ARG A 171 17.01 -10.57 -18.24
C ARG A 171 17.63 -11.83 -17.68
N ASN A 172 18.25 -11.75 -16.53
CA ASN A 172 19.12 -12.79 -15.97
C ASN A 172 18.41 -13.74 -15.02
N ARG A 173 17.06 -13.62 -14.84
CA ARG A 173 16.31 -14.54 -13.98
C ARG A 173 16.29 -15.97 -14.53
N PRO A 174 16.10 -17.01 -13.71
CA PRO A 174 15.72 -18.34 -14.14
C PRO A 174 14.44 -18.30 -14.98
N LYS A 175 14.44 -18.90 -16.19
CA LYS A 175 13.30 -18.85 -17.11
C LYS A 175 12.24 -19.92 -16.84
N ASP A 176 12.60 -20.94 -16.08
CA ASP A 176 11.78 -22.07 -15.67
C ASP A 176 10.98 -21.82 -14.38
N LYS A 177 11.21 -20.67 -13.71
CA LYS A 177 10.51 -20.31 -12.46
C LYS A 177 9.62 -19.09 -12.62
N PRO A 178 8.46 -19.04 -11.93
CA PRO A 178 7.77 -17.79 -11.72
C PRO A 178 8.64 -16.86 -10.86
N PHE A 179 8.41 -15.55 -10.93
CA PHE A 179 9.23 -14.59 -10.21
C PHE A 179 8.38 -13.57 -9.44
N PHE A 180 8.98 -13.09 -8.36
CA PHE A 180 8.53 -11.93 -7.61
C PHE A 180 9.67 -10.92 -7.52
N PHE A 181 9.48 -9.74 -8.10
CA PHE A 181 10.43 -8.64 -8.02
C PHE A 181 9.86 -7.50 -7.19
N TRP A 182 10.61 -7.12 -6.16
CA TRP A 182 10.40 -5.92 -5.37
C TRP A 182 11.41 -4.87 -5.85
N PHE A 183 10.99 -4.05 -6.80
CA PHE A 183 11.77 -2.98 -7.37
C PHE A 183 11.49 -1.68 -6.61
N ALA A 184 12.44 -1.28 -5.78
CA ALA A 184 12.28 -0.21 -4.82
C ALA A 184 13.18 0.97 -5.17
N SER A 185 12.59 2.06 -5.63
CA SER A 185 13.33 3.29 -5.88
C SER A 185 13.72 4.01 -4.59
N ASN A 186 14.75 4.87 -4.66
CA ASN A 186 15.00 5.95 -3.73
C ASN A 186 14.35 7.27 -4.21
N ASP A 187 13.84 7.31 -5.45
CA ASP A 187 13.13 8.44 -5.99
C ASP A 187 11.68 8.47 -5.47
N ALA A 188 11.16 9.59 -4.97
CA ALA A 188 11.77 10.92 -4.97
C ALA A 188 12.09 11.35 -3.51
N HIS A 189 12.92 10.60 -2.80
CA HIS A 189 13.40 10.98 -1.47
C HIS A 189 14.40 12.13 -1.58
N ARG A 190 14.28 13.10 -0.64
CA ARG A 190 15.14 14.29 -0.65
C ARG A 190 16.62 13.97 -0.70
N GLY A 191 17.33 14.93 -1.33
CA GLY A 191 18.67 14.90 -1.86
C GLY A 191 18.58 14.77 -3.38
N TRP A 192 17.85 15.72 -4.03
CA TRP A 192 17.55 15.69 -5.47
C TRP A 192 18.80 15.47 -6.33
N LYS A 193 18.69 14.57 -7.30
CA LYS A 193 19.78 14.24 -8.23
C LYS A 193 19.23 14.28 -9.66
N LEU A 194 19.56 15.32 -10.38
CA LEU A 194 19.20 15.39 -11.80
C LEU A 194 20.01 14.38 -12.61
N SER A 195 19.41 13.83 -13.65
CA SER A 195 20.02 12.89 -14.60
C SER A 195 19.39 13.02 -15.98
N GLU A 196 19.95 12.37 -16.98
CA GLU A 196 19.41 12.33 -18.35
C GLU A 196 18.21 11.40 -18.48
N ASP A 197 17.91 10.60 -17.45
CA ASP A 197 16.84 9.59 -17.48
C ASP A 197 15.43 10.21 -17.31
N ALA A 198 15.32 11.52 -17.06
CA ALA A 198 14.05 12.22 -16.91
C ALA A 198 14.13 13.67 -17.39
N PRO A 199 12.98 14.31 -17.74
CA PRO A 199 12.96 15.70 -18.15
C PRO A 199 13.30 16.63 -16.96
N ALA A 200 13.98 17.74 -17.24
CA ALA A 200 14.03 18.88 -16.32
C ALA A 200 12.70 19.63 -16.36
N TYR A 201 12.30 20.15 -15.22
CA TYR A 201 11.08 20.97 -15.08
C TYR A 201 11.45 22.42 -14.82
N ARG A 202 10.67 23.35 -15.38
CA ARG A 202 10.81 24.77 -15.11
C ARG A 202 10.03 25.14 -13.86
N ASN A 203 10.53 26.12 -13.11
CA ASN A 203 9.93 26.57 -11.87
C ASN A 203 8.50 27.14 -12.07
N ASP A 204 8.22 27.77 -13.23
CA ASP A 204 6.91 28.33 -13.58
C ASP A 204 5.87 27.28 -14.01
N GLU A 205 6.27 26.01 -14.22
CA GLU A 205 5.38 24.91 -14.57
C GLU A 205 4.83 24.13 -13.39
N VAL A 206 5.41 24.31 -12.18
CA VAL A 206 5.02 23.53 -11.01
C VAL A 206 3.69 23.97 -10.43
N VAL A 207 2.96 23.03 -9.88
CA VAL A 207 1.68 23.25 -9.18
C VAL A 207 1.95 23.34 -7.69
N ILE A 208 1.69 24.51 -7.08
CA ILE A 208 1.89 24.75 -5.66
C ILE A 208 0.66 24.29 -4.87
N PRO A 209 0.78 23.31 -3.97
CA PRO A 209 -0.31 22.96 -3.06
C PRO A 209 -0.65 24.11 -2.11
N PRO A 210 -1.93 24.27 -1.69
CA PRO A 210 -2.38 25.42 -0.90
C PRO A 210 -1.70 25.60 0.44
N TYR A 211 -1.10 24.54 0.99
CA TYR A 211 -0.39 24.54 2.27
C TYR A 211 1.12 24.86 2.13
N LEU A 212 1.61 25.18 0.92
CA LEU A 212 2.98 25.68 0.68
C LEU A 212 2.94 27.14 0.27
N VAL A 213 4.06 27.83 0.54
CA VAL A 213 4.22 29.24 0.10
C VAL A 213 4.74 29.26 -1.33
N ASP A 214 4.12 30.06 -2.17
CA ASP A 214 4.52 30.24 -3.57
C ASP A 214 5.69 31.22 -3.67
N THR A 215 6.91 30.67 -3.66
CA THR A 215 8.16 31.38 -3.88
C THR A 215 9.00 30.66 -4.92
N GLU A 216 9.98 31.35 -5.49
CA GLU A 216 10.93 30.74 -6.43
C GLU A 216 11.65 29.53 -5.80
N THR A 217 12.05 29.63 -4.53
CA THR A 217 12.67 28.53 -3.77
C THR A 217 11.75 27.30 -3.66
N THR A 218 10.47 27.50 -3.35
CA THR A 218 9.49 26.40 -3.26
C THR A 218 9.26 25.77 -4.64
N ARG A 219 9.22 26.58 -5.70
CA ARG A 219 9.04 26.13 -7.08
C ARG A 219 10.22 25.30 -7.56
N GLU A 220 11.44 25.72 -7.28
CA GLU A 220 12.68 24.97 -7.58
C GLU A 220 12.73 23.63 -6.84
N ASP A 221 12.33 23.62 -5.57
CA ASP A 221 12.25 22.39 -4.75
C ASP A 221 11.25 21.38 -5.35
N LEU A 222 10.06 21.85 -5.79
CA LEU A 222 9.06 21.02 -6.46
C LEU A 222 9.50 20.57 -7.87
N ALA A 223 10.14 21.44 -8.65
CA ALA A 223 10.64 21.09 -9.98
C ALA A 223 11.67 19.95 -9.91
N SER A 224 12.56 20.01 -8.93
CA SER A 224 13.53 18.93 -8.68
C SER A 224 12.88 17.61 -8.24
N TYR A 225 11.85 17.70 -7.41
CA TYR A 225 11.02 16.56 -7.01
C TYR A 225 10.31 15.91 -8.22
N TYR A 226 9.73 16.73 -9.11
CA TYR A 226 9.05 16.26 -10.32
C TYR A 226 9.96 15.46 -11.24
N HIS A 227 11.23 15.88 -11.35
CA HIS A 227 12.25 15.15 -12.11
C HIS A 227 12.41 13.72 -11.61
N GLU A 228 12.51 13.51 -10.29
CA GLU A 228 12.72 12.18 -9.71
C GLU A 228 11.48 11.28 -9.85
N VAL A 229 10.27 11.84 -9.73
CA VAL A 229 9.04 11.08 -10.03
C VAL A 229 9.02 10.59 -11.49
N SER A 230 9.43 11.45 -12.43
CA SER A 230 9.51 11.07 -13.85
C SER A 230 10.61 10.06 -14.12
N ARG A 231 11.72 10.08 -13.38
CA ARG A 231 12.79 9.08 -13.49
C ARG A 231 12.31 7.70 -13.03
N PHE A 232 11.61 7.63 -11.92
CA PHE A 232 10.98 6.38 -11.50
C PHE A 232 10.07 5.79 -12.59
N ASP A 233 9.23 6.62 -13.21
CA ASP A 233 8.37 6.21 -14.33
C ASP A 233 9.15 5.71 -15.55
N HIS A 234 10.26 6.37 -15.90
CA HIS A 234 11.14 5.94 -16.98
C HIS A 234 11.61 4.49 -16.81
N PHE A 235 12.08 4.13 -15.61
CA PHE A 235 12.55 2.77 -15.35
C PHE A 235 11.42 1.73 -15.28
N ILE A 236 10.22 2.11 -14.88
CA ILE A 236 9.01 1.26 -15.04
C ILE A 236 8.81 0.92 -16.52
N GLY A 237 8.94 1.92 -17.40
CA GLY A 237 8.84 1.74 -18.85
C GLY A 237 9.87 0.76 -19.40
N GLN A 238 11.13 0.89 -19.00
CA GLN A 238 12.20 -0.03 -19.43
C GLN A 238 11.94 -1.47 -18.99
N VAL A 239 11.54 -1.69 -17.75
CA VAL A 239 11.20 -3.03 -17.23
C VAL A 239 10.00 -3.62 -17.96
N THR A 240 8.96 -2.82 -18.18
CA THR A 240 7.75 -3.25 -18.91
C THR A 240 8.07 -3.65 -20.35
N ALA A 241 8.91 -2.88 -21.03
CA ALA A 241 9.38 -3.20 -22.38
C ALA A 241 10.17 -4.52 -22.41
N GLU A 242 11.03 -4.76 -21.42
CA GLU A 242 11.79 -6.01 -21.31
C GLU A 242 10.87 -7.21 -21.05
N LEU A 243 9.86 -7.09 -20.14
CA LEU A 243 8.86 -8.15 -19.90
C LEU A 243 8.07 -8.48 -21.18
N LYS A 244 7.72 -7.45 -21.96
CA LYS A 244 7.03 -7.60 -23.24
C LYS A 244 7.92 -8.30 -24.28
N SER A 245 9.17 -7.92 -24.41
CA SER A 245 10.13 -8.52 -25.34
C SER A 245 10.36 -10.01 -25.09
N GLN A 246 10.26 -10.41 -23.82
CA GLN A 246 10.37 -11.82 -23.40
C GLN A 246 9.04 -12.60 -23.49
N GLY A 247 7.94 -11.97 -23.92
CA GLY A 247 6.63 -12.61 -24.03
C GLY A 247 6.02 -13.05 -22.69
N VAL A 248 6.40 -12.40 -21.58
CA VAL A 248 5.91 -12.75 -20.24
C VAL A 248 5.03 -11.68 -19.62
N LEU A 249 4.89 -10.51 -20.25
CA LEU A 249 4.10 -9.39 -19.71
C LEU A 249 2.65 -9.78 -19.43
N ASP A 250 2.01 -10.52 -20.32
CA ASP A 250 0.60 -10.91 -20.20
C ASP A 250 0.31 -11.81 -18.98
N ASN A 251 1.32 -12.57 -18.53
CA ASN A 251 1.26 -13.42 -17.34
C ASN A 251 1.96 -12.77 -16.12
N THR A 252 2.18 -11.47 -16.16
CA THR A 252 2.84 -10.72 -15.09
C THR A 252 1.86 -9.70 -14.48
N MET A 253 1.59 -9.83 -13.19
CA MET A 253 0.93 -8.77 -12.44
C MET A 253 1.96 -7.69 -12.07
N ILE A 254 1.81 -6.51 -12.63
CA ILE A 254 2.57 -5.31 -12.24
C ILE A 254 1.72 -4.51 -11.27
N VAL A 255 2.31 -4.11 -10.14
CA VAL A 255 1.70 -3.19 -9.17
C VAL A 255 2.66 -2.02 -8.96
N ILE A 256 2.14 -0.79 -9.07
CA ILE A 256 2.90 0.45 -8.84
C ILE A 256 2.33 1.14 -7.61
N ALA A 257 3.19 1.45 -6.63
CA ALA A 257 2.84 2.13 -5.38
C ALA A 257 3.98 3.04 -4.91
N ALA A 258 3.75 3.75 -3.80
CA ALA A 258 4.77 4.45 -3.04
C ALA A 258 4.73 4.02 -1.57
N ASP A 259 5.79 4.27 -0.81
CA ASP A 259 5.90 3.88 0.60
C ASP A 259 5.35 4.92 1.58
N ASN A 260 5.33 6.19 1.20
CA ASN A 260 4.67 7.31 1.89
C ASN A 260 4.45 8.47 0.91
N GLY A 261 3.73 9.51 1.35
CA GLY A 261 3.49 10.69 0.54
C GLY A 261 4.75 11.56 0.34
N ARG A 262 4.61 12.58 -0.53
CA ARG A 262 5.71 13.47 -0.94
C ARG A 262 6.43 14.11 0.25
N PRO A 263 7.76 14.42 0.11
CA PRO A 263 8.57 14.89 1.23
C PRO A 263 8.47 16.43 1.39
N PHE A 264 7.25 16.91 1.62
CA PHE A 264 6.93 18.32 1.80
C PHE A 264 6.09 18.54 3.06
N PRO A 265 6.04 19.77 3.60
CA PRO A 265 5.18 20.12 4.73
C PRO A 265 3.76 19.56 4.56
N ARG A 266 3.17 19.05 5.65
CA ARG A 266 1.81 18.49 5.70
C ARG A 266 1.59 17.17 4.89
N CYS A 267 2.63 16.57 4.33
CA CYS A 267 2.53 15.33 3.54
C CYS A 267 3.18 14.14 4.26
N LYS A 268 4.45 13.85 4.00
CA LYS A 268 5.18 12.77 4.68
C LYS A 268 5.06 12.89 6.19
N SER A 269 4.94 11.76 6.88
CA SER A 269 4.69 11.65 8.33
C SER A 269 3.33 12.21 8.80
N ARG A 270 2.38 12.50 7.88
CA ARG A 270 1.03 12.95 8.28
C ARG A 270 -0.02 11.97 7.74
N LEU A 271 -1.22 11.95 8.36
CA LEU A 271 -2.30 11.02 8.01
C LEU A 271 -3.36 11.64 7.10
N TYR A 272 -3.04 12.76 6.46
CA TYR A 272 -3.84 13.32 5.36
C TYR A 272 -3.65 12.52 4.07
N ASP A 273 -4.56 12.63 3.11
CA ASP A 273 -4.42 11.95 1.80
C ASP A 273 -3.06 12.23 1.16
N SER A 274 -2.53 13.45 1.28
CA SER A 274 -1.19 13.83 0.78
C SER A 274 -0.05 12.98 1.38
N GLY A 275 -0.25 12.40 2.57
CA GLY A 275 0.75 11.57 3.24
C GLY A 275 0.53 10.06 3.10
N ILE A 276 -0.74 9.62 3.03
CA ILE A 276 -1.09 8.19 3.13
C ILE A 276 -1.83 7.62 1.93
N LYS A 277 -2.35 8.44 1.03
CA LYS A 277 -2.98 7.96 -0.20
C LYS A 277 -1.90 7.71 -1.24
N THR A 278 -1.74 6.45 -1.62
CA THR A 278 -0.65 6.00 -2.50
C THR A 278 -1.17 5.74 -3.92
N PRO A 279 -0.36 5.96 -4.98
CA PRO A 279 -0.68 5.41 -6.28
C PRO A 279 -0.89 3.89 -6.15
N TRP A 280 -1.86 3.36 -6.87
CA TRP A 280 -2.09 1.92 -6.94
C TRP A 280 -2.61 1.58 -8.32
N VAL A 281 -1.67 1.34 -9.23
CA VAL A 281 -1.96 0.91 -10.59
C VAL A 281 -1.63 -0.56 -10.70
N VAL A 282 -2.59 -1.36 -11.19
CA VAL A 282 -2.40 -2.79 -11.43
C VAL A 282 -2.58 -3.08 -12.90
N HIS A 283 -1.54 -3.59 -13.56
CA HIS A 283 -1.60 -4.12 -14.91
C HIS A 283 -1.44 -5.64 -14.85
N TYR A 284 -2.49 -6.38 -15.28
CA TYR A 284 -2.47 -7.84 -15.29
C TYR A 284 -3.43 -8.38 -16.37
N PRO A 285 -3.01 -8.46 -17.64
CA PRO A 285 -3.87 -8.84 -18.77
C PRO A 285 -4.49 -10.23 -18.64
N ALA A 286 -3.83 -11.16 -17.95
CA ALA A 286 -4.40 -12.49 -17.72
C ALA A 286 -5.74 -12.42 -16.96
N MET A 287 -5.93 -11.42 -16.09
CA MET A 287 -7.14 -11.29 -15.24
C MET A 287 -7.98 -10.05 -15.56
N ILE A 288 -7.36 -8.88 -15.73
CA ILE A 288 -8.05 -7.62 -16.06
C ILE A 288 -8.36 -7.62 -17.55
N LYS A 289 -9.62 -7.93 -17.91
CA LYS A 289 -10.04 -8.04 -19.32
C LYS A 289 -10.45 -6.71 -19.94
N THR A 290 -10.86 -5.76 -19.12
CA THR A 290 -11.27 -4.42 -19.56
C THR A 290 -10.60 -3.39 -18.67
N PRO A 291 -9.88 -2.42 -19.25
CA PRO A 291 -9.31 -1.31 -18.48
C PRO A 291 -10.37 -0.61 -17.66
N SER A 292 -10.07 -0.29 -16.41
CA SER A 292 -11.08 0.22 -15.50
C SER A 292 -10.49 1.05 -14.35
N ILE A 293 -11.39 1.78 -13.70
CA ILE A 293 -11.10 2.52 -12.47
C ILE A 293 -11.97 1.92 -11.36
N THR A 294 -11.36 1.62 -10.23
CA THR A 294 -12.10 1.20 -9.04
C THR A 294 -12.02 2.26 -7.94
N ARG A 295 -13.13 2.44 -7.23
CA ARG A 295 -13.22 3.25 -6.01
C ARG A 295 -13.27 2.41 -4.74
N SER A 296 -13.04 1.11 -4.86
CA SER A 296 -12.98 0.21 -3.72
C SER A 296 -11.76 0.52 -2.85
N LEU A 297 -11.97 0.51 -1.52
CA LEU A 297 -10.89 0.70 -0.57
C LEU A 297 -9.94 -0.50 -0.58
N VAL A 298 -8.64 -0.22 -0.64
CA VAL A 298 -7.57 -1.18 -0.43
C VAL A 298 -6.50 -0.60 0.50
N SER A 299 -5.87 -1.47 1.26
CA SER A 299 -4.69 -1.13 2.07
C SER A 299 -3.45 -1.77 1.46
N VAL A 300 -2.30 -1.14 1.57
CA VAL A 300 -1.04 -1.70 1.02
C VAL A 300 -0.70 -3.08 1.57
N ILE A 301 -1.17 -3.43 2.77
CA ILE A 301 -1.00 -4.78 3.33
C ILE A 301 -1.79 -5.86 2.57
N ASP A 302 -2.73 -5.46 1.73
CA ASP A 302 -3.53 -6.36 0.87
C ASP A 302 -2.70 -6.97 -0.26
N LEU A 303 -1.56 -6.34 -0.60
CA LEU A 303 -0.60 -6.89 -1.57
C LEU A 303 -0.14 -8.29 -1.19
N SER A 304 0.22 -8.48 0.08
CA SER A 304 0.72 -9.78 0.57
C SER A 304 -0.28 -10.90 0.39
N ALA A 305 -1.55 -10.67 0.78
CA ALA A 305 -2.62 -11.65 0.62
C ALA A 305 -2.93 -11.94 -0.86
N THR A 306 -2.89 -10.91 -1.71
CA THR A 306 -3.13 -11.03 -3.15
C THR A 306 -2.03 -11.82 -3.85
N CYS A 307 -0.76 -11.52 -3.55
CA CYS A 307 0.38 -12.24 -4.12
C CYS A 307 0.34 -13.73 -3.74
N LEU A 308 0.01 -14.06 -2.49
CA LEU A 308 -0.10 -15.45 -2.04
C LEU A 308 -1.26 -16.18 -2.71
N GLU A 309 -2.43 -15.55 -2.85
CA GLU A 309 -3.57 -16.13 -3.57
C GLU A 309 -3.23 -16.43 -5.03
N LEU A 310 -2.59 -15.49 -5.74
CA LEU A 310 -2.18 -15.67 -7.14
C LEU A 310 -1.08 -16.73 -7.31
N ALA A 311 -0.28 -16.93 -6.29
CA ALA A 311 0.75 -17.98 -6.26
C ALA A 311 0.19 -19.35 -5.86
N GLY A 312 -1.06 -19.46 -5.42
CA GLY A 312 -1.61 -20.67 -4.84
C GLY A 312 -0.93 -21.08 -3.54
N ALA A 313 -0.32 -20.11 -2.83
CA ALA A 313 0.38 -20.33 -1.58
C ALA A 313 -0.53 -20.09 -0.36
N ASP A 314 -0.31 -20.85 0.70
CA ASP A 314 -1.06 -20.66 1.94
C ASP A 314 -0.82 -19.28 2.55
N ARG A 315 -1.90 -18.65 2.98
CA ARG A 315 -1.86 -17.39 3.71
C ARG A 315 -1.91 -17.66 5.21
N PRO A 316 -0.81 -17.42 5.96
CA PRO A 316 -0.80 -17.54 7.41
C PRO A 316 -1.76 -16.54 8.08
N GLU A 317 -2.32 -16.91 9.23
CA GLU A 317 -3.22 -16.05 10.03
C GLU A 317 -2.61 -14.70 10.42
N CYS A 318 -1.28 -14.63 10.52
CA CYS A 318 -0.59 -13.38 10.86
C CYS A 318 -0.68 -12.30 9.77
N ILE A 319 -1.06 -12.65 8.54
CA ILE A 319 -1.28 -11.67 7.46
C ILE A 319 -2.67 -11.05 7.63
N GLN A 320 -2.70 -9.77 7.98
CA GLN A 320 -3.91 -8.98 8.23
C GLN A 320 -4.52 -8.40 6.94
N GLY A 321 -3.76 -8.42 5.82
CA GLY A 321 -4.21 -7.99 4.51
C GLY A 321 -5.37 -8.83 3.96
N GLN A 322 -6.18 -8.25 3.08
CA GLN A 322 -7.26 -8.91 2.35
C GLN A 322 -6.90 -8.98 0.87
N SER A 323 -7.06 -10.12 0.23
CA SER A 323 -6.79 -10.21 -1.21
C SER A 323 -7.74 -9.31 -2.01
N PHE A 324 -7.19 -8.54 -2.94
CA PHE A 324 -7.96 -7.73 -3.88
C PHE A 324 -8.20 -8.42 -5.23
N VAL A 325 -7.89 -9.70 -5.36
CA VAL A 325 -8.22 -10.51 -6.57
C VAL A 325 -9.69 -10.36 -7.00
N PRO A 326 -10.69 -10.31 -6.09
CA PRO A 326 -12.07 -10.04 -6.49
C PRO A 326 -12.25 -8.71 -7.24
N ILE A 327 -11.50 -7.67 -6.85
CA ILE A 327 -11.56 -6.36 -7.51
C ILE A 327 -10.95 -6.42 -8.90
N LEU A 328 -9.87 -7.20 -9.11
CA LEU A 328 -9.25 -7.38 -10.43
C LEU A 328 -10.20 -8.04 -11.44
N LYS A 329 -11.14 -8.85 -10.96
CA LYS A 329 -12.18 -9.51 -11.77
C LYS A 329 -13.39 -8.63 -12.00
N ASP A 330 -13.76 -7.83 -11.01
CA ASP A 330 -14.89 -6.89 -11.04
C ASP A 330 -14.51 -5.60 -10.31
N PRO A 331 -14.33 -4.47 -11.03
CA PRO A 331 -13.92 -3.19 -10.43
C PRO A 331 -14.93 -2.62 -9.42
N LYS A 332 -16.15 -3.17 -9.35
CA LYS A 332 -17.17 -2.83 -8.36
C LYS A 332 -17.12 -3.71 -7.10
N ALA A 333 -16.37 -4.81 -7.14
CA ALA A 333 -16.21 -5.67 -5.97
C ALA A 333 -15.53 -4.91 -4.83
N ARG A 334 -15.85 -5.27 -3.60
CA ARG A 334 -15.34 -4.62 -2.39
C ARG A 334 -14.73 -5.68 -1.48
N VAL A 335 -13.52 -5.47 -1.04
CA VAL A 335 -12.82 -6.34 -0.07
C VAL A 335 -12.77 -5.72 1.32
N ARG A 336 -12.90 -4.37 1.39
CA ARG A 336 -12.92 -3.57 2.63
C ARG A 336 -14.00 -2.50 2.57
N ASP A 337 -14.55 -2.14 3.72
CA ASP A 337 -15.36 -0.94 3.92
C ASP A 337 -14.57 0.14 4.70
N LEU A 338 -13.43 -0.27 5.29
CA LEU A 338 -12.59 0.52 6.18
C LEU A 338 -11.12 0.28 5.86
N VAL A 339 -10.32 1.34 5.91
CA VAL A 339 -8.86 1.24 6.00
C VAL A 339 -8.37 2.05 7.19
N PHE A 340 -7.27 1.59 7.81
CA PHE A 340 -6.66 2.21 8.96
C PHE A 340 -5.21 2.54 8.68
N SER A 341 -4.76 3.69 9.21
CA SER A 341 -3.38 4.12 9.19
C SER A 341 -2.97 4.63 10.56
N GLU A 342 -1.68 4.57 10.83
CA GLU A 342 -1.11 5.05 12.06
C GLU A 342 0.14 5.90 11.79
N HIS A 343 0.31 6.96 12.56
CA HIS A 343 1.56 7.71 12.60
C HIS A 343 2.14 7.59 14.00
N ASN A 344 3.35 7.06 14.03
CA ASN A 344 4.15 6.89 15.22
C ASN A 344 5.38 7.81 15.11
N TRP A 345 6.37 7.62 15.96
CA TRP A 345 7.59 8.40 15.89
C TRP A 345 8.27 8.27 14.52
N HIS A 346 8.52 9.41 13.89
CA HIS A 346 9.36 9.50 12.69
C HIS A 346 10.66 10.27 13.00
N VAL A 347 10.56 11.49 13.44
CA VAL A 347 11.63 12.34 14.00
C VAL A 347 11.07 13.04 15.24
N TYR A 348 9.79 13.35 15.19
CA TYR A 348 9.05 13.91 16.31
C TYR A 348 8.21 12.85 17.01
N LYS A 349 8.02 13.02 18.33
CA LYS A 349 7.09 12.20 19.12
C LYS A 349 5.69 12.36 18.54
N ASN A 350 5.05 11.26 18.20
CA ASN A 350 3.71 11.28 17.68
C ASN A 350 2.97 9.96 17.98
N HIS A 351 1.64 10.02 18.03
CA HIS A 351 0.78 8.84 18.10
C HIS A 351 -0.61 9.21 17.56
N GLU A 352 -0.78 9.11 16.24
CA GLU A 352 -2.02 9.37 15.54
C GLU A 352 -2.60 8.09 14.97
N ARG A 353 -3.92 8.01 14.88
CA ARG A 353 -4.68 6.90 14.30
C ARG A 353 -5.75 7.42 13.36
N MET A 354 -5.81 6.85 12.18
CA MET A 354 -6.74 7.27 11.14
C MET A 354 -7.64 6.12 10.72
N VAL A 355 -8.91 6.44 10.43
CA VAL A 355 -9.82 5.57 9.68
C VAL A 355 -10.41 6.31 8.48
N ARG A 356 -10.36 5.67 7.31
CA ARG A 356 -11.03 6.08 6.09
C ARG A 356 -12.24 5.18 5.85
N PHE A 357 -13.43 5.78 5.74
CA PHE A 357 -14.69 5.06 5.56
C PHE A 357 -15.72 5.92 4.81
N GLY A 358 -16.48 5.31 3.90
CA GLY A 358 -17.42 6.06 3.06
C GLY A 358 -16.75 7.25 2.39
N ASP A 359 -17.25 8.47 2.65
CA ASP A 359 -16.68 9.74 2.17
C ASP A 359 -15.82 10.46 3.23
N PHE A 360 -15.56 9.83 4.38
CA PHE A 360 -14.92 10.49 5.51
C PHE A 360 -13.55 9.92 5.83
N LEU A 361 -12.66 10.82 6.24
CA LEU A 361 -11.37 10.54 6.86
C LEU A 361 -11.39 11.12 8.26
N TYR A 362 -11.10 10.32 9.27
CA TYR A 362 -11.03 10.73 10.67
C TYR A 362 -9.65 10.43 11.23
N ILE A 363 -9.06 11.39 11.93
CA ILE A 363 -7.79 11.28 12.63
C ILE A 363 -8.00 11.51 14.11
N ARG A 364 -7.45 10.64 14.95
CA ARG A 364 -7.33 10.81 16.39
C ARG A 364 -5.85 10.97 16.75
N ASN A 365 -5.51 12.07 17.40
CA ASN A 365 -4.21 12.35 17.96
C ASN A 365 -4.21 12.08 19.46
N ASN A 366 -3.35 11.18 19.93
CA ASN A 366 -3.22 10.85 21.34
C ASN A 366 -2.15 11.68 22.06
N PHE A 367 -1.41 12.53 21.34
CA PHE A 367 -0.45 13.50 21.88
C PHE A 367 -0.71 14.90 21.33
N PRO A 368 -1.90 15.49 21.61
CA PRO A 368 -2.27 16.79 21.04
C PRO A 368 -1.47 17.98 21.62
N ASP A 369 -0.71 17.76 22.70
CA ASP A 369 0.20 18.71 23.30
C ASP A 369 1.44 19.05 22.46
N GLN A 370 1.61 18.39 21.30
CA GLN A 370 2.69 18.62 20.37
C GLN A 370 2.29 19.60 19.27
N ALA A 371 3.29 20.26 18.67
CA ALA A 371 3.07 21.03 17.44
C ALA A 371 2.78 20.13 16.25
N ASN A 372 1.99 20.62 15.28
CA ASN A 372 1.58 19.87 14.08
C ASN A 372 2.70 19.79 13.03
N LEU A 373 3.95 19.73 13.45
CA LEU A 373 5.11 19.66 12.58
C LEU A 373 5.41 18.23 12.12
N CYS A 374 5.94 18.12 10.91
CA CYS A 374 6.63 16.94 10.41
C CYS A 374 8.08 17.30 10.07
N TYR A 375 8.92 16.32 9.80
CA TYR A 375 10.34 16.58 9.51
C TYR A 375 10.53 17.49 8.29
N GLU A 376 9.70 17.34 7.29
CA GLU A 376 9.71 18.13 6.06
C GLU A 376 9.18 19.57 6.26
N SER A 377 8.54 19.84 7.41
CA SER A 377 8.14 21.19 7.81
C SER A 377 9.24 21.97 8.53
N ASP A 378 10.37 21.34 8.78
CA ASP A 378 11.51 22.02 9.41
C ASP A 378 12.13 23.07 8.47
N ASN A 379 12.73 24.09 9.05
CA ASN A 379 13.33 25.19 8.29
C ASN A 379 14.69 24.88 7.61
N HIS A 380 15.10 23.62 7.60
CA HIS A 380 16.31 23.20 6.87
C HIS A 380 16.01 22.67 5.45
N TYR A 381 14.75 22.43 5.12
CA TYR A 381 14.34 22.11 3.75
C TYR A 381 13.79 23.35 3.05
N PRO A 382 14.03 23.52 1.73
CA PRO A 382 13.70 24.75 1.02
C PRO A 382 12.25 25.21 1.20
N ALA A 383 11.27 24.38 0.86
CA ALA A 383 9.86 24.72 1.00
C ALA A 383 9.43 24.92 2.48
N GLY A 384 10.01 24.16 3.41
CA GLY A 384 9.82 24.35 4.85
C GLY A 384 10.38 25.68 5.33
N ALA A 385 11.59 26.08 4.86
CA ALA A 385 12.19 27.35 5.21
C ALA A 385 11.35 28.55 4.76
N GLU A 386 10.80 28.52 3.54
CA GLU A 386 9.90 29.57 3.05
C GLU A 386 8.61 29.64 3.88
N LEU A 387 8.07 28.51 4.29
CA LEU A 387 6.90 28.48 5.16
C LEU A 387 7.20 29.10 6.55
N TRP A 388 8.36 28.83 7.15
CA TRP A 388 8.78 29.46 8.40
C TRP A 388 9.01 30.97 8.25
N LYS A 389 9.56 31.45 7.13
CA LYS A 389 9.72 32.88 6.85
C LYS A 389 8.36 33.58 6.80
N ALA A 390 7.41 33.04 6.03
CA ALA A 390 6.07 33.59 5.93
C ALA A 390 5.34 33.59 7.29
N HIS A 391 5.49 32.52 8.08
CA HIS A 391 4.92 32.45 9.43
C HIS A 391 5.51 33.51 10.36
N ALA A 392 6.82 33.73 10.35
CA ALA A 392 7.49 34.76 11.14
C ALA A 392 7.08 36.19 10.76
N ALA A 393 6.77 36.41 9.46
CA ALA A 393 6.27 37.68 8.92
C ALA A 393 4.78 37.90 9.17
N GLY A 394 4.04 36.87 9.59
CA GLY A 394 2.56 36.93 9.71
C GLY A 394 1.84 36.92 8.35
N GLU A 395 2.47 36.34 7.31
CA GLU A 395 2.00 36.36 5.93
C GLU A 395 1.41 35.00 5.48
N THR A 396 1.32 34.01 6.37
CA THR A 396 0.74 32.71 6.07
C THR A 396 -0.78 32.78 5.86
N THR A 397 -1.28 32.03 4.87
CA THR A 397 -2.72 31.79 4.72
C THR A 397 -3.25 30.87 5.83
N PRO A 398 -4.57 30.76 6.03
CA PRO A 398 -5.14 29.81 6.99
C PRO A 398 -4.71 28.36 6.72
N GLU A 399 -4.56 27.95 5.45
CA GLU A 399 -4.13 26.60 5.05
C GLU A 399 -2.69 26.33 5.43
N GLN A 400 -1.80 27.31 5.23
CA GLN A 400 -0.39 27.27 5.58
C GLN A 400 -0.21 27.30 7.11
N GLN A 401 -1.04 28.08 7.82
CA GLN A 401 -1.00 28.20 9.26
C GLN A 401 -1.28 26.88 10.00
N GLN A 402 -2.03 25.97 9.41
CA GLN A 402 -2.32 24.65 10.01
C GLN A 402 -1.04 23.84 10.32
N VAL A 403 0.04 24.04 9.57
CA VAL A 403 1.32 23.38 9.83
C VAL A 403 1.89 23.77 11.19
N PHE A 404 1.60 24.98 11.67
CA PHE A 404 2.09 25.54 12.92
C PHE A 404 1.12 25.40 14.10
N ALA A 405 -0.01 24.69 13.93
CA ALA A 405 -0.97 24.50 15.02
C ALA A 405 -0.28 23.89 16.25
N ASN A 406 -0.39 24.60 17.40
CA ASN A 406 0.18 24.19 18.68
C ASN A 406 -0.71 24.73 19.83
N PRO A 407 -1.43 23.86 20.55
CA PRO A 407 -1.51 22.41 20.38
C PRO A 407 -2.10 22.00 19.03
N CYS A 408 -1.75 20.82 18.54
CA CYS A 408 -2.41 20.30 17.36
C CYS A 408 -3.81 19.73 17.70
N PRO A 409 -4.73 19.63 16.74
CA PRO A 409 -6.05 19.07 16.99
C PRO A 409 -5.97 17.66 17.60
N GLY A 410 -6.80 17.40 18.63
CA GLY A 410 -6.94 16.06 19.21
C GLY A 410 -7.76 15.12 18.33
N GLU A 411 -8.67 15.69 17.55
CA GLU A 411 -9.53 14.99 16.61
C GLU A 411 -9.72 15.82 15.34
N GLU A 412 -9.71 15.13 14.21
CA GLU A 412 -9.94 15.76 12.92
C GLU A 412 -10.90 14.88 12.10
N LEU A 413 -11.90 15.49 11.46
CA LEU A 413 -12.84 14.83 10.57
C LEU A 413 -12.94 15.61 9.26
N TYR A 414 -12.78 14.90 8.14
CA TYR A 414 -12.80 15.51 6.81
C TYR A 414 -13.75 14.78 5.88
N ARG A 415 -14.46 15.51 5.04
CA ARG A 415 -15.26 14.97 3.94
C ARG A 415 -14.45 15.05 2.66
N VAL A 416 -13.75 13.98 2.31
CA VAL A 416 -12.67 13.97 1.28
C VAL A 416 -13.13 14.34 -0.13
N SER A 417 -14.41 14.09 -0.50
CA SER A 417 -14.94 14.49 -1.80
C SER A 417 -15.19 16.00 -1.93
N LYS A 418 -15.25 16.72 -0.80
CA LYS A 418 -15.50 18.17 -0.75
C LYS A 418 -14.27 18.96 -0.37
N ASP A 419 -13.34 18.30 0.33
CA ASP A 419 -12.11 18.88 0.82
C ASP A 419 -10.93 17.96 0.47
N PRO A 420 -10.44 17.98 -0.77
CA PRO A 420 -9.41 17.06 -1.25
C PRO A 420 -8.05 17.25 -0.55
N HIS A 421 -7.82 18.41 0.08
CA HIS A 421 -6.60 18.68 0.82
C HIS A 421 -6.75 18.54 2.34
N GLN A 422 -7.97 18.18 2.84
CA GLN A 422 -8.29 18.06 4.27
C GLN A 422 -7.93 19.33 5.07
N LEU A 423 -8.44 20.49 4.64
CA LEU A 423 -8.15 21.80 5.22
C LEU A 423 -9.24 22.28 6.18
N THR A 424 -10.45 21.73 6.08
CA THR A 424 -11.60 22.13 6.90
C THR A 424 -11.94 21.00 7.88
N ASN A 425 -11.50 21.13 9.15
CA ASN A 425 -11.81 20.15 10.18
C ASN A 425 -13.28 20.27 10.61
N LEU A 426 -14.05 19.19 10.49
CA LEU A 426 -15.46 19.06 10.81
C LEU A 426 -15.71 18.43 12.19
N ALA A 427 -14.67 18.22 13.01
CA ALA A 427 -14.81 17.51 14.28
C ALA A 427 -15.69 18.25 15.31
N ASP A 428 -15.73 19.58 15.25
CA ASP A 428 -16.55 20.42 16.14
C ASP A 428 -17.91 20.82 15.51
N ASP A 429 -18.18 20.39 14.27
CA ASP A 429 -19.45 20.67 13.61
C ASP A 429 -20.52 19.65 14.05
N THR A 430 -21.58 20.16 14.67
CA THR A 430 -22.69 19.36 15.21
C THR A 430 -23.45 18.56 14.15
N GLU A 431 -23.44 18.99 12.89
CA GLU A 431 -24.01 18.22 11.77
C GLU A 431 -23.33 16.86 11.62
N TYR A 432 -22.04 16.77 11.93
CA TYR A 432 -21.24 15.54 11.78
C TYR A 432 -21.05 14.74 13.07
N ALA A 433 -21.70 15.13 14.18
CA ALA A 433 -21.53 14.50 15.49
C ALA A 433 -21.74 12.96 15.47
N GLN A 434 -22.75 12.47 14.76
CA GLN A 434 -23.00 11.03 14.62
C GLN A 434 -21.90 10.34 13.81
N THR A 435 -21.39 10.99 12.75
CA THR A 435 -20.31 10.49 11.92
C THR A 435 -19.00 10.40 12.71
N LEU A 436 -18.73 11.43 13.51
CA LEU A 436 -17.58 11.49 14.41
C LEU A 436 -17.62 10.36 15.45
N GLU A 437 -18.76 10.15 16.11
CA GLU A 437 -18.90 9.07 17.09
C GLU A 437 -18.73 7.68 16.46
N LYS A 438 -19.26 7.48 15.26
CA LYS A 438 -19.05 6.25 14.49
C LYS A 438 -17.57 6.05 14.19
N ALA A 439 -16.83 7.09 13.81
CA ALA A 439 -15.40 7.03 13.53
C ALA A 439 -14.57 6.69 14.79
N ARG A 440 -14.91 7.33 15.94
CA ARG A 440 -14.30 7.02 17.23
C ARG A 440 -14.46 5.54 17.58
N GLN A 441 -15.66 5.00 17.38
CA GLN A 441 -15.92 3.58 17.65
C GLN A 441 -15.15 2.64 16.71
N MET A 442 -14.96 3.02 15.44
CA MET A 442 -14.14 2.24 14.49
C MET A 442 -12.69 2.19 14.95
N ILE A 443 -12.08 3.33 15.31
CA ILE A 443 -10.71 3.37 15.84
C ILE A 443 -10.61 2.56 17.13
N LYS A 444 -11.55 2.71 18.08
CA LYS A 444 -11.58 1.94 19.31
C LYS A 444 -11.62 0.42 19.04
N ASN A 445 -12.48 -0.01 18.14
CA ASN A 445 -12.59 -1.43 17.80
C ASN A 445 -11.28 -1.95 17.16
N TRP A 446 -10.69 -1.17 16.26
CA TRP A 446 -9.43 -1.54 15.61
C TRP A 446 -8.28 -1.64 16.61
N THR A 447 -8.10 -0.65 17.49
CA THR A 447 -7.03 -0.64 18.49
C THR A 447 -7.14 -1.83 19.45
N VAL A 448 -8.37 -2.15 19.92
CA VAL A 448 -8.61 -3.29 20.81
C VAL A 448 -8.35 -4.61 20.09
N GLN A 449 -8.85 -4.79 18.86
CA GLN A 449 -8.73 -6.05 18.13
C GLN A 449 -7.31 -6.34 17.64
N THR A 450 -6.56 -5.31 17.28
CA THR A 450 -5.17 -5.45 16.81
C THR A 450 -4.13 -5.31 17.93
N GLY A 451 -4.58 -4.92 19.14
CA GLY A 451 -3.72 -4.76 20.29
C GLY A 451 -2.83 -3.51 20.24
N ASP A 452 -3.26 -2.48 19.55
CA ASP A 452 -2.56 -1.20 19.57
C ASP A 452 -2.64 -0.55 20.96
N THR A 453 -1.57 0.11 21.38
CA THR A 453 -1.47 0.77 22.69
C THR A 453 -0.80 2.13 22.59
N ILE A 454 -1.24 3.07 23.43
CA ILE A 454 -0.56 4.35 23.57
C ILE A 454 0.66 4.13 24.48
N PRO A 455 1.89 4.42 24.03
CA PRO A 455 3.09 4.28 24.84
C PRO A 455 3.06 5.17 26.08
N LYS A 456 3.37 4.61 27.25
CA LYS A 456 3.53 5.40 28.49
C LYS A 456 4.85 6.16 28.51
N ASN A 457 5.89 5.61 27.91
CA ASN A 457 7.19 6.23 27.73
C ASN A 457 7.53 6.28 26.22
N PRO A 458 6.90 7.19 25.42
CA PRO A 458 7.09 7.23 23.98
C PRO A 458 8.50 7.66 23.61
N THR A 459 8.94 7.31 22.39
CA THR A 459 10.18 7.79 21.82
C THR A 459 10.15 9.32 21.74
N PRO A 460 11.12 10.02 22.37
CA PRO A 460 11.15 11.49 22.41
C PRO A 460 11.54 12.07 21.05
N HIS A 461 11.36 13.37 20.87
CA HIS A 461 11.85 14.08 19.69
C HIS A 461 13.33 13.84 19.45
N ARG A 462 13.71 13.56 18.21
CA ARG A 462 15.09 13.49 17.76
C ARG A 462 15.68 14.88 17.50
N HIS A 463 14.83 15.82 17.08
CA HIS A 463 15.18 17.21 16.83
C HIS A 463 14.33 18.13 17.70
N THR A 464 14.90 19.22 18.15
CA THR A 464 14.12 20.33 18.70
C THR A 464 13.50 21.07 17.52
N PRO A 465 12.16 21.24 17.49
CA PRO A 465 11.52 22.01 16.42
C PRO A 465 12.09 23.43 16.34
N PRO A 466 12.10 24.05 15.17
CA PRO A 466 12.36 25.48 15.04
C PRO A 466 11.37 26.30 15.88
N LYS A 467 11.79 27.47 16.31
CA LYS A 467 10.97 28.44 17.07
C LYS A 467 11.14 29.82 16.49
N ILE A 468 10.18 30.69 16.76
CA ILE A 468 10.30 32.11 16.51
C ILE A 468 10.52 32.78 17.88
N GLU A 469 11.67 33.43 18.06
CA GLU A 469 12.06 34.18 19.26
C GLU A 469 12.52 35.56 18.81
N ASP A 470 11.90 36.62 19.33
CA ASP A 470 12.19 38.02 18.95
C ASP A 470 12.16 38.28 17.44
N GLY A 471 11.21 37.69 16.72
CA GLY A 471 11.06 37.78 15.27
C GLY A 471 12.12 37.04 14.47
N LYS A 472 13.00 36.25 15.11
CA LYS A 472 14.01 35.43 14.46
C LYS A 472 13.65 33.95 14.54
N ILE A 473 13.87 33.25 13.43
CA ILE A 473 13.68 31.79 13.37
C ILE A 473 14.96 31.16 13.90
N THR A 474 14.85 30.42 15.01
CA THR A 474 15.95 29.59 15.50
C THR A 474 15.99 28.31 14.67
N PRO A 475 17.15 27.81 14.23
CA PRO A 475 17.24 26.57 13.51
C PRO A 475 16.84 25.40 14.40
N LYS A 476 16.40 24.31 13.78
CA LYS A 476 16.16 23.07 14.51
C LYS A 476 17.44 22.63 15.24
N GLY A 477 17.29 22.23 16.48
CA GLY A 477 18.35 21.57 17.24
C GLY A 477 18.38 20.07 16.96
N SER A 478 19.50 19.40 17.26
CA SER A 478 19.59 17.95 17.31
C SER A 478 19.61 17.50 18.76
N THR A 479 18.74 16.55 19.09
CA THR A 479 18.77 15.89 20.40
C THR A 479 19.58 14.61 20.32
N LYS A 480 19.80 13.96 21.47
CA LYS A 480 20.52 12.69 21.57
C LYS A 480 19.83 11.57 20.81
N ALA A 481 20.58 10.48 20.58
CA ALA A 481 20.09 9.24 20.00
C ALA A 481 18.78 8.77 20.64
N ARG A 482 18.01 7.99 19.87
CA ARG A 482 16.77 7.34 20.32
C ARG A 482 16.95 6.71 21.70
N ASN A 483 15.99 6.95 22.59
CA ASN A 483 15.96 6.28 23.90
C ASN A 483 15.75 4.75 23.70
N PRO A 484 16.71 3.91 24.06
CA PRO A 484 16.59 2.45 23.90
C PRO A 484 15.51 1.83 24.80
N HIS A 485 15.06 2.57 25.83
CA HIS A 485 14.01 2.13 26.76
C HIS A 485 12.64 2.71 26.43
N ALA A 486 12.48 3.39 25.28
CA ALA A 486 11.19 3.88 24.85
C ALA A 486 10.25 2.72 24.52
N GLU A 487 9.00 2.87 24.97
CA GLU A 487 7.93 1.93 24.65
C GLU A 487 7.39 2.24 23.26
N MET A 488 7.28 1.21 22.41
CA MET A 488 6.66 1.35 21.10
C MET A 488 5.16 1.06 21.15
N PRO A 489 4.37 1.64 20.23
CA PRO A 489 2.96 1.29 20.06
C PRO A 489 2.77 -0.24 19.98
N GLY A 490 1.77 -0.76 20.70
CA GLY A 490 1.47 -2.18 20.76
C GLY A 490 2.39 -3.04 21.67
N ALA A 491 3.45 -2.47 22.25
CA ALA A 491 4.38 -3.24 23.09
C ALA A 491 3.70 -3.77 24.35
N ALA A 492 2.92 -2.95 25.05
CA ALA A 492 2.23 -3.32 26.30
C ALA A 492 1.24 -4.49 26.11
N SER A 493 0.61 -4.61 24.97
CA SER A 493 -0.32 -5.69 24.60
C SER A 493 0.36 -6.91 23.97
N LYS A 494 1.67 -6.85 23.69
CA LYS A 494 2.38 -7.82 22.86
C LYS A 494 1.78 -7.96 21.44
N ALA A 495 1.42 -6.84 20.83
CA ALA A 495 0.71 -6.76 19.55
C ALA A 495 1.35 -7.58 18.42
N THR A 496 2.67 -7.82 18.44
CA THR A 496 3.36 -8.69 17.48
C THR A 496 2.84 -10.13 17.45
N LYS A 497 2.14 -10.58 18.49
CA LYS A 497 1.51 -11.92 18.59
C LYS A 497 0.03 -11.90 18.21
N ILE A 498 -0.57 -10.74 17.96
CA ILE A 498 -1.98 -10.60 17.64
C ILE A 498 -2.15 -10.60 16.14
N ASN A 499 -2.94 -11.54 15.61
CA ASN A 499 -3.14 -11.75 14.17
C ASN A 499 -4.47 -11.17 13.65
N HIS A 500 -5.34 -10.65 14.54
CA HIS A 500 -6.64 -10.12 14.16
C HIS A 500 -6.50 -8.94 13.18
N PRO A 501 -7.21 -8.94 12.03
CA PRO A 501 -7.07 -7.89 11.01
C PRO A 501 -7.78 -6.56 11.37
N GLY A 502 -8.41 -6.48 12.55
CA GLY A 502 -9.30 -5.38 12.88
C GLY A 502 -10.64 -5.49 12.16
N PRO A 503 -11.51 -4.46 12.25
CA PRO A 503 -12.75 -4.42 11.50
C PRO A 503 -12.45 -4.14 10.02
N VAL A 504 -12.83 -5.06 9.15
CA VAL A 504 -12.62 -4.97 7.70
C VAL A 504 -13.89 -4.50 6.99
N ARG A 505 -15.05 -4.91 7.49
CA ARG A 505 -16.36 -4.57 6.94
C ARG A 505 -17.30 -4.01 8.01
N PHE A 506 -18.27 -3.22 7.59
CA PHE A 506 -19.38 -2.89 8.48
C PHE A 506 -20.12 -4.18 8.87
N LYS A 507 -20.47 -4.31 10.15
CA LYS A 507 -21.40 -5.36 10.56
C LYS A 507 -22.73 -5.06 9.88
N LYS A 508 -23.31 -6.06 9.22
CA LYS A 508 -24.68 -6.00 8.68
C LYS A 508 -25.66 -5.89 9.83
#